data_e845a57d1becc93c4c0eb9a0809fcf46
#
_entry.id   e845a57d1becc93c4c0eb9a0809fcf46
#
_cell.length_a   1.000
_cell.length_b   1.000
_cell.length_c   1.000
_cell.angle_alpha   90.00
_cell.angle_beta   90.00
_cell.angle_gamma   90.00
#
_symmetry.space_group_name_H-M   'P 1'
#
loop_
_entity.id
_entity.type
_entity.pdbx_description
1 polymer ?
#
loop_
_entity_poly.entity_id
_entity_poly.type
_entity_poly.pdbx_seq_one_letter_code
_entity_poly.pdbx_strand_id
1 'polypeptide(L)'
;MAFLYSLCLLFQQHYPEMGSHQRANVCKYEHEIRVEATKNGIEPELLAAVIFVESSFHAEVVSSANACGLTQVVPRWTGGKETKKIKYTCKQLKNPITSIKVGAQILSYNTRVYAKGHRDKGLCYYNAGMKCITKKGFYKKSKYVKKVRRVYAKIVGGC
;
A
#
# COMPACT_ATOMS: atom_id res chain seq x y z
N MET A 1 4.67 17.58 -20.10
CA MET A 1 3.65 17.57 -19.03
C MET A 1 3.12 16.16 -18.91
N ALA A 2 3.48 15.43 -17.85
CA ALA A 2 2.83 14.16 -17.58
C ALA A 2 1.39 14.47 -17.13
N PHE A 3 0.41 14.04 -17.90
CA PHE A 3 -0.99 14.09 -17.47
C PHE A 3 -1.09 13.18 -16.23
N LEU A 4 -1.23 13.81 -15.07
CA LEU A 4 -1.57 13.11 -13.84
C LEU A 4 -3.02 12.64 -13.96
N TYR A 5 -3.20 11.43 -14.51
CA TYR A 5 -4.52 10.82 -14.54
C TYR A 5 -5.01 10.60 -13.10
N SER A 6 -6.27 10.99 -12.84
CA SER A 6 -6.91 10.75 -11.55
C SER A 6 -6.92 9.25 -11.23
N LEU A 7 -6.49 8.89 -10.02
CA LEU A 7 -6.59 7.50 -9.54
C LEU A 7 -8.04 6.99 -9.61
N CYS A 8 -8.99 7.88 -9.30
CA CYS A 8 -10.41 7.60 -9.40
C CYS A 8 -10.79 7.14 -10.82
N LEU A 9 -10.37 7.89 -11.85
CA LEU A 9 -10.65 7.54 -13.25
C LEU A 9 -9.92 6.26 -13.68
N LEU A 10 -8.66 6.11 -13.30
CA LEU A 10 -7.87 4.90 -13.61
C LEU A 10 -8.53 3.64 -13.07
N PHE A 11 -8.98 3.64 -11.81
CA PHE A 11 -9.66 2.49 -11.25
C PHE A 11 -11.05 2.27 -11.86
N GLN A 12 -11.80 3.32 -12.17
CA GLN A 12 -13.08 3.19 -12.87
C GLN A 12 -12.93 2.55 -14.25
N GLN A 13 -11.89 2.96 -14.99
CA GLN A 13 -11.61 2.45 -16.33
C GLN A 13 -11.12 1.01 -16.32
N HIS A 14 -10.17 0.68 -15.43
CA HIS A 14 -9.46 -0.60 -15.46
C HIS A 14 -10.06 -1.68 -14.56
N TYR A 15 -10.94 -1.30 -13.64
CA TYR A 15 -11.63 -2.19 -12.70
C TYR A 15 -13.14 -1.90 -12.66
N PRO A 16 -13.84 -2.03 -13.82
CA PRO A 16 -15.29 -1.74 -13.88
C PRO A 16 -16.11 -2.67 -12.98
N GLU A 17 -15.58 -3.86 -12.66
CA GLU A 17 -16.17 -4.84 -11.77
C GLU A 17 -16.16 -4.44 -10.28
N MET A 18 -15.40 -3.42 -9.89
CA MET A 18 -15.41 -2.92 -8.52
C MET A 18 -16.80 -2.43 -8.13
N GLY A 19 -17.20 -2.76 -6.91
CA GLY A 19 -18.45 -2.25 -6.34
C GLY A 19 -18.47 -0.72 -6.27
N SER A 20 -19.66 -0.13 -6.34
CA SER A 20 -19.84 1.34 -6.29
C SER A 20 -19.18 1.98 -5.07
N HIS A 21 -19.31 1.35 -3.91
CA HIS A 21 -18.71 1.81 -2.66
C HIS A 21 -17.17 1.84 -2.74
N GLN A 22 -16.55 0.82 -3.31
CA GLN A 22 -15.10 0.75 -3.49
C GLN A 22 -14.61 1.86 -4.42
N ARG A 23 -15.28 2.06 -5.57
CA ARG A 23 -14.96 3.15 -6.50
C ARG A 23 -15.08 4.52 -5.85
N ALA A 24 -16.15 4.75 -5.08
CA ALA A 24 -16.32 5.99 -4.32
C ALA A 24 -15.18 6.22 -3.34
N ASN A 25 -14.68 5.16 -2.68
CA ASN A 25 -13.57 5.27 -1.74
C ASN A 25 -12.24 5.58 -2.44
N VAL A 26 -11.97 5.05 -3.63
CA VAL A 26 -10.77 5.46 -4.41
C VAL A 26 -10.80 6.96 -4.64
N CYS A 27 -11.93 7.49 -5.13
CA CYS A 27 -12.08 8.93 -5.40
C CYS A 27 -11.96 9.76 -4.12
N LYS A 28 -12.58 9.31 -3.04
CA LYS A 28 -12.55 9.98 -1.73
C LYS A 28 -11.14 10.08 -1.14
N TYR A 29 -10.33 9.04 -1.30
CA TYR A 29 -9.00 8.98 -0.68
C TYR A 29 -7.86 9.37 -1.64
N GLU A 30 -8.15 9.69 -2.89
CA GLU A 30 -7.14 10.01 -3.90
C GLU A 30 -6.18 11.12 -3.46
N HIS A 31 -6.72 12.21 -2.91
CA HIS A 31 -5.89 13.33 -2.45
C HIS A 31 -4.88 12.88 -1.39
N GLU A 32 -5.33 12.16 -0.37
CA GLU A 32 -4.47 11.69 0.72
C GLU A 32 -3.43 10.68 0.24
N ILE A 33 -3.83 9.78 -0.67
CA ILE A 33 -2.91 8.83 -1.29
C ILE A 33 -1.79 9.56 -2.02
N ARG A 34 -2.12 10.59 -2.82
CA ARG A 34 -1.12 11.40 -3.53
C ARG A 34 -0.21 12.15 -2.59
N VAL A 35 -0.75 12.79 -1.58
CA VAL A 35 0.01 13.56 -0.59
C VAL A 35 1.00 12.66 0.16
N GLU A 36 0.53 11.55 0.72
CA GLU A 36 1.39 10.68 1.51
C GLU A 36 2.37 9.85 0.66
N ALA A 37 1.98 9.47 -0.55
CA ALA A 37 2.89 8.83 -1.49
C ALA A 37 4.05 9.78 -1.85
N THR A 38 3.74 11.01 -2.25
CA THR A 38 4.74 12.03 -2.60
C THR A 38 5.68 12.34 -1.45
N LYS A 39 5.15 12.56 -0.24
CA LYS A 39 5.97 12.80 0.98
C LYS A 39 6.96 11.66 1.27
N ASN A 40 6.60 10.45 0.91
CA ASN A 40 7.38 9.25 1.19
C ASN A 40 8.18 8.74 -0.02
N GLY A 41 8.18 9.46 -1.14
CA GLY A 41 8.91 9.08 -2.36
C GLY A 41 8.37 7.81 -3.01
N ILE A 42 7.05 7.60 -2.93
CA ILE A 42 6.33 6.49 -3.55
C ILE A 42 5.47 7.03 -4.69
N GLU A 43 5.38 6.29 -5.79
CA GLU A 43 4.42 6.61 -6.84
C GLU A 43 2.99 6.45 -6.29
N PRO A 44 2.09 7.46 -6.45
CA PRO A 44 0.70 7.36 -5.97
C PRO A 44 -0.04 6.13 -6.46
N GLU A 45 0.20 5.74 -7.71
CA GLU A 45 -0.38 4.56 -8.35
C GLU A 45 0.09 3.26 -7.66
N LEU A 46 1.34 3.22 -7.21
CA LEU A 46 1.86 2.08 -6.47
C LEU A 46 1.22 1.96 -5.08
N LEU A 47 1.09 3.09 -4.37
CA LEU A 47 0.41 3.08 -3.07
C LEU A 47 -1.06 2.69 -3.21
N ALA A 48 -1.74 3.20 -4.24
CA ALA A 48 -3.12 2.82 -4.55
C ALA A 48 -3.25 1.32 -4.87
N ALA A 49 -2.30 0.77 -5.64
CA ALA A 49 -2.26 -0.68 -5.93
C ALA A 49 -2.07 -1.53 -4.66
N VAL A 50 -1.23 -1.06 -3.72
CA VAL A 50 -1.08 -1.71 -2.40
C VAL A 50 -2.39 -1.69 -1.64
N ILE A 51 -3.05 -0.54 -1.52
CA ILE A 51 -4.34 -0.40 -0.82
C ILE A 51 -5.40 -1.31 -1.45
N PHE A 52 -5.45 -1.37 -2.77
CA PHE A 52 -6.40 -2.25 -3.46
C PHE A 52 -6.16 -3.74 -3.13
N VAL A 53 -4.92 -4.18 -3.14
CA VAL A 53 -4.57 -5.58 -2.82
C VAL A 53 -4.79 -5.91 -1.35
N GLU A 54 -4.55 -4.96 -0.45
CA GLU A 54 -4.67 -5.15 1.00
C GLU A 54 -6.12 -5.16 1.49
N SER A 55 -6.94 -4.23 1.04
CA SER A 55 -8.28 -4.00 1.60
C SER A 55 -9.37 -3.78 0.56
N SER A 56 -9.04 -3.71 -0.72
CA SER A 56 -9.96 -3.26 -1.78
C SER A 56 -10.63 -1.93 -1.42
N PHE A 57 -9.88 -1.02 -0.82
CA PHE A 57 -10.34 0.31 -0.33
C PHE A 57 -11.42 0.26 0.77
N HIS A 58 -11.50 -0.83 1.54
CA HIS A 58 -12.36 -0.91 2.72
C HIS A 58 -11.58 -0.58 4.01
N ALA A 59 -11.93 0.54 4.64
CA ALA A 59 -11.19 1.04 5.81
C ALA A 59 -11.40 0.20 7.07
N GLU A 60 -12.52 -0.51 7.19
CA GLU A 60 -12.89 -1.28 8.38
C GLU A 60 -12.34 -2.71 8.41
N VAL A 61 -11.63 -3.15 7.38
CA VAL A 61 -11.13 -4.53 7.27
C VAL A 61 -10.10 -4.82 8.36
N VAL A 62 -10.27 -5.96 9.00
CA VAL A 62 -9.29 -6.56 9.91
C VAL A 62 -9.04 -7.99 9.46
N SER A 63 -7.78 -8.33 9.21
CA SER A 63 -7.38 -9.68 8.81
C SER A 63 -7.27 -10.63 10.01
N SER A 64 -7.20 -11.94 9.73
CA SER A 64 -6.91 -12.95 10.76
C SER A 64 -5.56 -12.74 11.47
N ALA A 65 -4.63 -12.02 10.86
CA ALA A 65 -3.35 -11.64 11.45
C ALA A 65 -3.41 -10.32 12.24
N ASN A 66 -4.61 -9.77 12.47
CA ASN A 66 -4.84 -8.47 13.10
C ASN A 66 -4.22 -7.28 12.34
N ALA A 67 -4.10 -7.40 11.02
CA ALA A 67 -3.79 -6.26 10.18
C ALA A 67 -5.05 -5.42 9.97
N CYS A 68 -4.94 -4.09 10.05
CA CYS A 68 -6.08 -3.19 10.16
C CYS A 68 -6.06 -2.10 9.09
N GLY A 69 -7.25 -1.77 8.57
CA GLY A 69 -7.50 -0.59 7.75
C GLY A 69 -7.08 -0.73 6.29
N LEU A 70 -7.05 0.39 5.58
CA LEU A 70 -6.80 0.44 4.13
C LEU A 70 -5.48 -0.22 3.72
N THR A 71 -4.42 -0.02 4.49
CA THR A 71 -3.08 -0.50 4.18
C THR A 71 -2.69 -1.76 4.95
N GLN A 72 -3.63 -2.33 5.71
CA GLN A 72 -3.45 -3.59 6.46
C GLN A 72 -2.17 -3.63 7.30
N VAL A 73 -1.94 -2.58 8.06
CA VAL A 73 -0.84 -2.52 9.01
C VAL A 73 -1.20 -3.26 10.30
N VAL A 74 -0.30 -4.09 10.78
CA VAL A 74 -0.45 -4.79 12.06
C VAL A 74 0.00 -3.87 13.21
N PRO A 75 -0.88 -3.55 14.19
CA PRO A 75 -0.57 -2.60 15.27
C PRO A 75 0.74 -2.85 16.01
N ARG A 76 1.07 -4.10 16.30
CA ARG A 76 2.30 -4.47 17.03
C ARG A 76 3.59 -4.12 16.29
N TRP A 77 3.54 -3.93 14.97
CA TRP A 77 4.70 -3.57 14.15
C TRP A 77 4.83 -2.06 13.96
N THR A 78 3.90 -1.27 14.51
CA THR A 78 4.04 0.18 14.56
C THR A 78 4.98 0.59 15.70
N GLY A 79 5.52 1.80 15.68
CA GLY A 79 6.46 2.29 16.67
C GLY A 79 7.93 2.18 16.27
N GLY A 80 8.22 1.79 15.03
CA GLY A 80 9.56 1.83 14.45
C GLY A 80 10.00 3.23 14.04
N LYS A 81 11.16 3.32 13.38
CA LYS A 81 11.72 4.60 12.90
C LYS A 81 10.79 5.32 11.93
N GLU A 82 10.15 4.57 11.04
CA GLU A 82 9.24 5.06 10.01
C GLU A 82 7.96 5.67 10.58
N THR A 83 7.55 5.25 11.77
CA THR A 83 6.37 5.77 12.48
C THR A 83 6.72 6.66 13.65
N LYS A 84 8.00 7.11 13.73
CA LYS A 84 8.52 7.97 14.82
C LYS A 84 8.28 7.38 16.22
N LYS A 85 8.33 6.05 16.34
CA LYS A 85 8.05 5.29 17.57
C LYS A 85 6.64 5.46 18.11
N ILE A 86 5.70 5.96 17.33
CA ILE A 86 4.29 6.06 17.72
C ILE A 86 3.61 4.72 17.47
N LYS A 87 3.05 4.14 18.51
CA LYS A 87 2.24 2.93 18.39
C LYS A 87 0.81 3.28 18.02
N TYR A 88 0.29 2.63 17.01
CA TYR A 88 -1.10 2.79 16.57
C TYR A 88 -1.94 1.61 17.03
N THR A 89 -3.16 1.88 17.50
CA THR A 89 -4.18 0.86 17.74
C THR A 89 -4.87 0.48 16.43
N CYS A 90 -5.53 -0.67 16.40
CA CYS A 90 -6.36 -1.06 15.25
C CYS A 90 -7.46 -0.02 14.97
N LYS A 91 -8.08 0.55 16.02
CA LYS A 91 -9.07 1.62 15.87
C LYS A 91 -8.51 2.84 15.14
N GLN A 92 -7.28 3.25 15.44
CA GLN A 92 -6.62 4.35 14.76
C GLN A 92 -6.26 3.99 13.30
N LEU A 93 -5.82 2.75 13.05
CA LEU A 93 -5.48 2.28 11.70
C LEU A 93 -6.70 2.07 10.80
N LYS A 94 -7.91 1.98 11.34
CA LYS A 94 -9.16 2.01 10.57
C LYS A 94 -9.52 3.42 10.09
N ASN A 95 -8.96 4.47 10.70
CA ASN A 95 -9.08 5.81 10.14
C ASN A 95 -8.31 5.86 8.81
N PRO A 96 -8.97 6.21 7.68
CA PRO A 96 -8.36 6.15 6.36
C PRO A 96 -7.10 6.98 6.23
N ILE A 97 -7.11 8.21 6.73
CA ILE A 97 -5.98 9.15 6.67
C ILE A 97 -4.78 8.58 7.45
N THR A 98 -5.02 8.09 8.66
CA THR A 98 -3.99 7.46 9.49
C THR A 98 -3.44 6.20 8.81
N SER A 99 -4.30 5.36 8.26
CA SER A 99 -3.89 4.13 7.57
C SER A 99 -3.00 4.41 6.37
N ILE A 100 -3.40 5.34 5.49
CA ILE A 100 -2.63 5.72 4.30
C ILE A 100 -1.26 6.27 4.71
N LYS A 101 -1.23 7.20 5.68
CA LYS A 101 0.02 7.77 6.18
C LYS A 101 0.98 6.71 6.73
N VAL A 102 0.51 5.87 7.63
CA VAL A 102 1.35 4.85 8.29
C VAL A 102 1.81 3.80 7.27
N GLY A 103 0.92 3.34 6.40
CA GLY A 103 1.26 2.39 5.34
C GLY A 103 2.31 2.92 4.37
N ALA A 104 2.18 4.19 3.94
CA ALA A 104 3.16 4.85 3.07
C ALA A 104 4.54 4.95 3.74
N GLN A 105 4.58 5.35 5.01
CA GLN A 105 5.83 5.44 5.79
C GLN A 105 6.53 4.07 5.89
N ILE A 106 5.79 3.01 6.21
CA ILE A 106 6.35 1.65 6.34
C ILE A 106 6.83 1.14 4.99
N LEU A 107 6.05 1.31 3.92
CA LEU A 107 6.45 0.87 2.58
C LEU A 107 7.72 1.59 2.11
N SER A 108 7.78 2.91 2.30
CA SER A 108 8.96 3.71 1.97
C SER A 108 10.19 3.26 2.76
N TYR A 109 10.06 3.08 4.06
CA TYR A 109 11.16 2.60 4.91
C TYR A 109 11.66 1.23 4.46
N ASN A 110 10.76 0.29 4.24
CA ASN A 110 11.10 -1.05 3.78
C ASN A 110 11.82 -1.02 2.43
N THR A 111 11.37 -0.17 1.52
CA THR A 111 11.98 -0.04 0.18
C THR A 111 13.38 0.58 0.27
N ARG A 112 13.54 1.66 1.04
CA ARG A 112 14.82 2.38 1.13
C ARG A 112 15.84 1.64 1.98
N VAL A 113 15.44 1.17 3.17
CA VAL A 113 16.36 0.66 4.19
C VAL A 113 16.64 -0.82 3.98
N TYR A 114 15.60 -1.66 3.95
CA TYR A 114 15.78 -3.11 3.84
C TYR A 114 16.00 -3.57 2.40
N ALA A 115 15.31 -2.97 1.46
CA ALA A 115 15.38 -3.36 0.06
C ALA A 115 16.39 -2.55 -0.77
N LYS A 116 17.07 -1.57 -0.17
CA LYS A 116 18.10 -0.72 -0.84
C LYS A 116 17.61 -0.12 -2.17
N GLY A 117 16.38 0.39 -2.17
CA GLY A 117 15.72 0.99 -3.33
C GLY A 117 15.01 0.02 -4.28
N HIS A 118 15.08 -1.30 -4.06
CA HIS A 118 14.38 -2.26 -4.90
C HIS A 118 12.89 -2.36 -4.55
N ARG A 119 12.04 -1.83 -5.42
CA ARG A 119 10.58 -1.78 -5.23
C ARG A 119 9.95 -3.14 -4.87
N ASP A 120 10.22 -4.17 -5.66
CA ASP A 120 9.62 -5.50 -5.45
C ASP A 120 10.05 -6.13 -4.12
N LYS A 121 11.31 -5.91 -3.72
CA LYS A 121 11.80 -6.32 -2.40
C LYS A 121 11.12 -5.54 -1.30
N GLY A 122 10.94 -4.22 -1.47
CA GLY A 122 10.22 -3.36 -0.53
C GLY A 122 8.79 -3.83 -0.30
N LEU A 123 8.06 -4.16 -1.38
CA LEU A 123 6.73 -4.76 -1.31
C LEU A 123 6.73 -6.11 -0.59
N CYS A 124 7.73 -6.94 -0.84
CA CYS A 124 7.86 -8.23 -0.16
C CYS A 124 8.08 -8.04 1.35
N TYR A 125 8.96 -7.13 1.74
CA TYR A 125 9.17 -6.78 3.15
C TYR A 125 7.90 -6.22 3.79
N TYR A 126 7.14 -5.42 3.06
CA TYR A 126 5.88 -4.87 3.55
C TYR A 126 4.90 -5.98 3.94
N ASN A 127 4.73 -6.98 3.10
CA ASN A 127 3.80 -8.09 3.33
C ASN A 127 4.32 -9.17 4.28
N ALA A 128 5.59 -9.54 4.17
CA ALA A 128 6.16 -10.72 4.83
C ALA A 128 7.26 -10.41 5.85
N GLY A 129 7.65 -9.14 6.01
CA GLY A 129 8.75 -8.75 6.86
C GLY A 129 10.04 -9.49 6.49
N MET A 130 10.82 -9.88 7.48
CA MET A 130 12.09 -10.59 7.28
C MET A 130 11.94 -11.98 6.63
N LYS A 131 10.74 -12.55 6.63
CA LYS A 131 10.44 -13.80 5.91
C LYS A 131 10.53 -13.66 4.38
N CYS A 132 10.61 -12.43 3.87
CA CYS A 132 10.82 -12.16 2.45
C CYS A 132 12.17 -12.72 1.95
N ILE A 133 13.18 -12.75 2.79
CA ILE A 133 14.52 -13.22 2.43
C ILE A 133 14.64 -14.73 2.73
N THR A 134 15.20 -15.47 1.80
CA THR A 134 15.58 -16.88 2.03
C THR A 134 16.80 -16.97 2.96
N LYS A 135 17.07 -18.18 3.52
CA LYS A 135 18.28 -18.43 4.30
C LYS A 135 19.59 -18.10 3.56
N LYS A 136 19.57 -18.10 2.23
CA LYS A 136 20.71 -17.71 1.37
C LYS A 136 20.74 -16.21 1.04
N GLY A 137 19.87 -15.39 1.65
CA GLY A 137 19.81 -13.95 1.42
C GLY A 137 19.16 -13.52 0.11
N PHE A 138 18.60 -14.44 -0.68
CA PHE A 138 17.95 -14.12 -1.93
C PHE A 138 16.49 -13.72 -1.76
N TYR A 139 16.06 -12.75 -2.57
CA TYR A 139 14.68 -12.35 -2.67
C TYR A 139 13.76 -13.53 -3.04
N LYS A 140 12.73 -13.74 -2.24
CA LYS A 140 11.72 -14.78 -2.50
C LYS A 140 10.62 -14.20 -3.40
N LYS A 141 10.38 -14.80 -4.57
CA LYS A 141 9.24 -14.45 -5.42
C LYS A 141 7.93 -14.63 -4.65
N SER A 142 7.20 -13.55 -4.43
CA SER A 142 5.99 -13.51 -3.61
C SER A 142 4.75 -13.41 -4.48
N LYS A 143 3.69 -14.17 -4.14
CA LYS A 143 2.37 -14.03 -4.77
C LYS A 143 1.80 -12.63 -4.55
N TYR A 144 2.06 -12.04 -3.37
CA TYR A 144 1.66 -10.69 -3.03
C TYR A 144 2.27 -9.66 -4.00
N VAL A 145 3.60 -9.70 -4.16
CA VAL A 145 4.31 -8.79 -5.09
C VAL A 145 3.76 -8.90 -6.50
N LYS A 146 3.49 -10.12 -6.97
CA LYS A 146 2.87 -10.33 -8.30
C LYS A 146 1.49 -9.69 -8.40
N LYS A 147 0.66 -9.77 -7.34
CA LYS A 147 -0.67 -9.13 -7.31
C LYS A 147 -0.54 -7.62 -7.39
N VAL A 148 0.29 -7.01 -6.54
CA VAL A 148 0.49 -5.55 -6.55
C VAL A 148 1.02 -5.07 -7.91
N ARG A 149 2.02 -5.75 -8.47
CA ARG A 149 2.57 -5.42 -9.80
C ARG A 149 1.51 -5.49 -10.89
N ARG A 150 0.64 -6.49 -10.86
CA ARG A 150 -0.45 -6.63 -11.84
C ARG A 150 -1.42 -5.45 -11.75
N VAL A 151 -1.82 -5.07 -10.53
CA VAL A 151 -2.70 -3.91 -10.33
C VAL A 151 -2.02 -2.63 -10.81
N TYR A 152 -0.79 -2.40 -10.35
CA TYR A 152 0.00 -1.23 -10.74
C TYR A 152 0.14 -1.14 -12.27
N ALA A 153 0.58 -2.21 -12.93
CA ALA A 153 0.75 -2.22 -14.39
C ALA A 153 -0.57 -1.96 -15.13
N LYS A 154 -1.68 -2.50 -14.63
CA LYS A 154 -3.00 -2.31 -15.23
C LYS A 154 -3.46 -0.84 -15.16
N ILE A 155 -3.20 -0.14 -14.06
CA ILE A 155 -3.62 1.27 -13.90
C ILE A 155 -2.65 2.28 -14.53
N VAL A 156 -1.35 1.97 -14.65
CA VAL A 156 -0.38 2.88 -15.28
C VAL A 156 -0.10 2.54 -16.73
N GLY A 157 -0.18 1.26 -17.07
CA GLY A 157 0.16 0.76 -18.40
C GLY A 157 -0.96 0.87 -19.43
N GLY A 158 -2.18 1.15 -19.02
CA GLY A 158 -3.38 1.54 -19.81
C GLY A 158 -3.53 1.04 -21.26
N CYS A 159 -2.68 0.10 -21.66
CA CYS A 159 -2.64 -0.46 -23.00
C CYS A 159 -2.71 -1.96 -22.94
#